data_775aa5b14b440d18704d3c3f751c579e
#
_entry.id   775aa5b14b440d18704d3c3f751c579e
#
_cell.length_a   1.000
_cell.length_b   1.000
_cell.length_c   1.000
_cell.angle_alpha   90.00
_cell.angle_beta   90.00
_cell.angle_gamma   90.00
#
_symmetry.space_group_name_H-M   'P 1'
#
loop_
_entity.id
_entity.type
_entity.pdbx_description
1 polymer ?
#
loop_
_entity_poly.entity_id
_entity_poly.type
_entity_poly.pdbx_seq_one_letter_code
_entity_poly.pdbx_strand_id
1 'polypeptide(L)'
;MRVIVTVYGLDRVGIIYGVCKLLAQANINILDISQTVMQEFFTMTMLADLSGATAELVAVRDQLSALGEELGVTIRIQSEDIFTAMHTV
;
A
#
# COMPACT_ATOMS: atom_id res chain seq x y z
N MET A 1 -6.23 13.99 0.28
CA MET A 1 -4.80 13.62 0.26
C MET A 1 -4.63 12.32 -0.52
N ARG A 2 -3.70 12.30 -1.45
CA ARG A 2 -3.36 11.08 -2.17
C ARG A 2 -2.08 10.50 -1.60
N VAL A 3 -2.04 9.16 -1.54
CA VAL A 3 -0.92 8.42 -0.98
C VAL A 3 -0.48 7.34 -1.96
N ILE A 4 0.78 6.94 -1.83
CA ILE A 4 1.34 5.81 -2.56
C ILE A 4 1.59 4.70 -1.56
N VAL A 5 1.00 3.53 -1.83
CA VAL A 5 1.22 2.32 -1.04
C VAL A 5 2.11 1.40 -1.84
N THR A 6 3.25 1.04 -1.27
CA THR A 6 4.21 0.13 -1.92
C THR A 6 4.29 -1.15 -1.11
N VAL A 7 4.17 -2.30 -1.79
CA VAL A 7 4.26 -3.63 -1.20
C VAL A 7 5.33 -4.40 -1.93
N TYR A 8 6.27 -5.00 -1.20
CA TYR A 8 7.28 -5.85 -1.83
C TYR A 8 7.71 -6.98 -0.89
N GLY A 9 8.08 -8.09 -1.49
CA GLY A 9 8.51 -9.29 -0.78
C GLY A 9 8.35 -10.53 -1.63
N LEU A 10 8.35 -11.68 -0.97
CA LEU A 10 8.08 -12.93 -1.65
C LEU A 10 6.61 -13.04 -1.99
N ASP A 11 6.31 -13.50 -3.20
CA ASP A 11 4.94 -13.65 -3.67
C ASP A 11 4.21 -14.70 -2.84
N ARG A 12 3.01 -14.35 -2.37
CA ARG A 12 2.17 -15.21 -1.55
C ARG A 12 0.71 -15.00 -1.91
N VAL A 13 -0.08 -16.05 -1.73
CA VAL A 13 -1.53 -15.95 -1.87
C VAL A 13 -2.06 -15.00 -0.81
N GLY A 14 -2.94 -14.10 -1.21
CA GLY A 14 -3.65 -13.22 -0.30
C GLY A 14 -3.04 -11.85 -0.08
N ILE A 15 -1.87 -11.53 -0.67
CA ILE A 15 -1.26 -10.22 -0.49
C ILE A 15 -2.17 -9.12 -1.01
N ILE A 16 -2.61 -9.22 -2.26
CA ILE A 16 -3.45 -8.20 -2.87
C ILE A 16 -4.77 -8.08 -2.12
N TYR A 17 -5.39 -9.22 -1.82
CA TYR A 17 -6.65 -9.25 -1.09
C TYR A 17 -6.53 -8.58 0.27
N GLY A 18 -5.49 -8.92 1.04
CA GLY A 18 -5.30 -8.38 2.38
C GLY A 18 -5.11 -6.87 2.38
N VAL A 19 -4.29 -6.36 1.48
CA VAL A 19 -4.05 -4.92 1.37
C VAL A 19 -5.30 -4.19 0.93
N CYS A 20 -5.98 -4.69 -0.12
CA CYS A 20 -7.20 -4.06 -0.63
C CYS A 20 -8.32 -4.08 0.40
N LYS A 21 -8.45 -5.19 1.14
CA LYS A 21 -9.46 -5.30 2.19
C LYS A 21 -9.24 -4.26 3.31
N LEU A 22 -7.99 -4.11 3.75
CA LEU A 22 -7.65 -3.14 4.78
C LEU A 22 -7.98 -1.72 4.34
N LEU A 23 -7.60 -1.37 3.11
CA LEU A 23 -7.87 -0.04 2.57
C LEU A 23 -9.37 0.19 2.40
N ALA A 24 -10.10 -0.81 1.93
CA ALA A 24 -11.56 -0.71 1.76
C ALA A 24 -12.26 -0.51 3.11
N GLN A 25 -11.83 -1.21 4.14
CA GLN A 25 -12.41 -1.07 5.48
C GLN A 25 -12.17 0.32 6.08
N ALA A 26 -11.08 0.97 5.70
CA ALA A 26 -10.79 2.34 6.10
C ALA A 26 -11.42 3.38 5.16
N ASN A 27 -12.24 2.94 4.21
CA ASN A 27 -12.91 3.78 3.21
C ASN A 27 -11.90 4.58 2.39
N ILE A 28 -10.80 3.95 2.04
CA ILE A 28 -9.77 4.54 1.19
C ILE A 28 -10.02 4.08 -0.24
N ASN A 29 -10.10 5.03 -1.17
CA ASN A 29 -10.35 4.73 -2.57
C ASN A 29 -9.05 4.44 -3.30
N ILE A 30 -8.96 3.28 -3.96
CA ILE A 30 -7.81 2.91 -4.76
C ILE A 30 -8.02 3.47 -6.16
N LEU A 31 -7.10 4.33 -6.60
CA LEU A 31 -7.19 5.01 -7.88
C LEU A 31 -6.45 4.26 -8.98
N ASP A 32 -5.35 3.60 -8.64
CA ASP A 32 -4.55 2.86 -9.61
C ASP A 32 -3.71 1.81 -8.89
N ILE A 33 -3.40 0.73 -9.60
CA ILE A 33 -2.57 -0.36 -9.11
C ILE A 33 -1.63 -0.79 -10.23
N SER A 34 -0.35 -0.94 -9.89
CA SER A 34 0.63 -1.54 -10.77
C SER A 34 1.34 -2.64 -10.00
N GLN A 35 1.50 -3.82 -10.61
CA GLN A 35 2.15 -4.94 -9.95
C GLN A 35 3.09 -5.64 -10.90
N THR A 36 4.17 -6.19 -10.35
CA THR A 36 5.18 -6.93 -11.10
C THR A 36 5.61 -8.13 -10.27
N VAL A 37 5.69 -9.28 -10.92
CA VAL A 37 6.24 -10.49 -10.32
C VAL A 37 7.49 -10.85 -11.10
N MET A 38 8.61 -10.98 -10.40
CA MET A 38 9.88 -11.39 -11.01
C MET A 38 10.37 -12.60 -10.24
N GLN A 39 10.30 -13.78 -10.87
CA GLN A 39 10.56 -15.05 -10.20
C GLN A 39 9.65 -15.19 -8.98
N GLU A 40 10.22 -15.29 -7.76
CA GLU A 40 9.44 -15.39 -6.53
C GLU A 40 9.16 -14.04 -5.88
N PHE A 41 9.65 -12.94 -6.45
CA PHE A 41 9.50 -11.61 -5.85
C PHE A 41 8.29 -10.88 -6.43
N PHE A 42 7.54 -10.26 -5.53
CA PHE A 42 6.34 -9.50 -5.85
C PHE A 42 6.55 -8.04 -5.47
N THR A 43 6.17 -7.13 -6.36
CA THR A 43 6.16 -5.69 -6.09
C THR A 43 4.83 -5.11 -6.55
N MET A 44 4.19 -4.32 -5.69
CA MET A 44 2.92 -3.66 -6.01
C MET A 44 3.00 -2.21 -5.57
N THR A 45 2.56 -1.30 -6.44
CA THR A 45 2.44 0.11 -6.13
C THR A 45 1.00 0.53 -6.38
N MET A 46 0.39 1.18 -5.39
CA MET A 46 -0.99 1.64 -5.47
C MET A 46 -1.04 3.14 -5.25
N LEU A 47 -1.85 3.81 -6.04
CA LEU A 47 -2.23 5.19 -5.79
C LEU A 47 -3.60 5.17 -5.13
N ALA A 48 -3.73 5.82 -3.99
CA ALA A 48 -4.97 5.80 -3.22
C ALA A 48 -5.31 7.20 -2.70
N ASP A 49 -6.59 7.42 -2.45
CA ASP A 49 -7.10 8.70 -1.96
C ASP A 49 -7.71 8.53 -0.57
N LEU A 50 -7.19 9.30 0.37
CA LEU A 50 -7.62 9.29 1.76
C LEU A 50 -8.75 10.29 2.06
N SER A 51 -9.26 11.01 1.06
CA SER A 51 -10.26 12.06 1.30
C SER A 51 -11.50 11.59 2.06
N GLY A 52 -11.91 10.34 1.82
CA GLY A 52 -13.05 9.75 2.53
C GLY A 52 -12.67 8.80 3.65
N ALA A 53 -11.40 8.75 4.03
CA ALA A 53 -10.92 7.76 4.97
C ALA A 53 -11.53 7.94 6.36
N THR A 54 -11.86 6.83 7.01
CA THR A 54 -12.39 6.80 8.37
C THR A 54 -11.30 6.71 9.43
N ALA A 55 -10.03 6.56 9.01
CA ALA A 55 -8.88 6.49 9.88
C ALA A 55 -7.82 7.48 9.42
N GLU A 56 -6.98 7.91 10.35
CA GLU A 56 -5.86 8.80 10.04
C GLU A 56 -4.72 8.04 9.37
N LEU A 57 -3.87 8.76 8.64
CA LEU A 57 -2.73 8.17 7.93
C LEU A 57 -1.84 7.34 8.85
N VAL A 58 -1.57 7.82 10.07
CA VAL A 58 -0.72 7.10 11.02
C VAL A 58 -1.34 5.74 11.38
N ALA A 59 -2.65 5.73 11.64
CA ALA A 59 -3.36 4.49 11.97
C ALA A 59 -3.33 3.51 10.79
N VAL A 60 -3.56 3.99 9.58
CA VAL A 60 -3.51 3.17 8.37
C VAL A 60 -2.12 2.61 8.16
N ARG A 61 -1.08 3.43 8.34
CA ARG A 61 0.30 3.01 8.23
C ARG A 61 0.61 1.87 9.21
N ASP A 62 0.18 2.00 10.45
CA ASP A 62 0.45 0.99 11.47
C ASP A 62 -0.29 -0.31 11.16
N GLN A 63 -1.54 -0.23 10.69
CA GLN A 63 -2.30 -1.40 10.29
C GLN A 63 -1.66 -2.11 9.08
N LEU A 64 -1.19 -1.36 8.10
CA LEU A 64 -0.50 -1.92 6.94
C LEU A 64 0.81 -2.57 7.33
N SER A 65 1.56 -1.97 8.24
CA SER A 65 2.80 -2.53 8.75
C SER A 65 2.56 -3.87 9.44
N ALA A 66 1.53 -3.95 10.28
CA ALA A 66 1.15 -5.19 10.95
C ALA A 66 0.72 -6.27 9.96
N LEU A 67 -0.05 -5.88 8.94
CA LEU A 67 -0.45 -6.80 7.88
C LEU A 67 0.76 -7.32 7.12
N GLY A 68 1.73 -6.45 6.85
CA GLY A 68 2.98 -6.84 6.19
C GLY A 68 3.74 -7.90 6.97
N GLU A 69 3.84 -7.73 8.29
CA GLU A 69 4.46 -8.73 9.15
C GLU A 69 3.72 -10.07 9.07
N GLU A 70 2.39 -10.02 9.09
CA GLU A 70 1.57 -11.23 9.01
C GLU A 70 1.74 -11.95 7.67
N LEU A 71 1.83 -11.20 6.56
CA LEU A 71 1.96 -11.76 5.22
C LEU A 71 3.42 -12.02 4.81
N GLY A 72 4.39 -11.56 5.60
CA GLY A 72 5.80 -11.72 5.28
C GLY A 72 6.28 -10.80 4.17
N VAL A 73 5.67 -9.63 4.03
CA VAL A 73 6.05 -8.61 3.04
C VAL A 73 6.26 -7.28 3.73
N THR A 74 6.92 -6.36 3.04
CA THR A 74 7.08 -4.99 3.50
C THR A 74 6.03 -4.12 2.83
N ILE A 75 5.27 -3.38 3.62
CA ILE A 75 4.25 -2.46 3.13
C ILE A 75 4.60 -1.06 3.62
N ARG A 76 4.70 -0.12 2.70
CA ARG A 76 4.97 1.29 3.00
C ARG A 76 3.86 2.15 2.45
N ILE A 77 3.55 3.24 3.16
CA ILE A 77 2.60 4.23 2.70
C ILE A 77 3.24 5.60 2.86
N GLN A 78 3.16 6.41 1.81
CA GLN A 78 3.73 7.77 1.80
C GLN A 78 2.76 8.70 1.10
N SER A 79 2.77 9.99 1.48
CA SER A 79 2.01 10.98 0.71
C SER A 79 2.55 11.05 -0.71
N GLU A 80 1.68 11.34 -1.67
CA GLU A 80 2.09 11.48 -3.07
C GLU A 80 3.19 12.52 -3.23
N ASP A 81 3.10 13.63 -2.51
CA ASP A 81 4.08 14.71 -2.59
C ASP A 81 5.47 14.24 -2.15
N ILE A 82 5.54 13.49 -1.04
CA ILE A 82 6.81 12.96 -0.55
C ILE A 82 7.37 11.94 -1.54
N PHE A 83 6.52 11.05 -2.04
CA PHE A 83 6.93 10.03 -2.99
C PHE A 83 7.50 10.67 -4.26
N THR A 84 6.81 11.68 -4.79
CA THR A 84 7.25 12.39 -5.99
C THR A 84 8.58 13.09 -5.75
N ALA A 85 8.74 13.75 -4.61
CA ALA A 85 9.99 14.44 -4.27
C ALA A 85 11.18 13.49 -4.19
N MET A 86 10.95 12.27 -3.68
CA MET A 86 12.00 11.25 -3.58
C MET A 86 12.40 10.67 -4.93
N HIS A 87 11.53 10.75 -5.93
CA HIS A 87 11.76 10.16 -7.25
C HIS A 87 12.01 11.22 -8.34
N THR A 88 12.16 12.50 -7.95
CA THR A 88 12.53 13.56 -8.88
C THR A 88 14.04 13.54 -9.10
N VAL A 89 14.43 13.57 -10.33
CA VAL A 89 15.85 13.58 -10.73
C VAL A 89 16.28 14.99 -11.05
#